data_17bc78aa33e243ac71f35337c5242173
#
_entry.id   17bc78aa33e243ac71f35337c5242173
#
_cell.length_a   1.000
_cell.length_b   1.000
_cell.length_c   1.000
_cell.angle_alpha   90.00
_cell.angle_beta   90.00
_cell.angle_gamma   90.00
#
_symmetry.space_group_name_H-M   'P 1'
#
loop_
_entity.id
_entity.type
_entity.pdbx_description
1 polymer ?
#
loop_
_entity_poly.entity_id
_entity_poly.type
_entity_poly.pdbx_seq_one_letter_code
_entity_poly.pdbx_strand_id
1 'polypeptide(L)'
;MIRFDDVGKTYAPLRGPRVRAVEGMTLDVDAGEVFGIAGPNGAGKTTMIAMMLGFLPPSAGRITVDGLAPRAFVERHGMGYLSELIAINPRWRARESLVRLATLAGLAAGVLGARVDELLALFGLEEHAHKRTKQLSKGTLQRLGLAQSLLRDERVLILDEPTHGLDPIWTQRFRELVPRLRRADRVIVVASHNLDELERLADRVAIVDRGRLQRIVRTRGTASGPTPTRYRIAAQNADSLMAAIFPGAVSAGTGEFDVPVADLAVLNAGLRALLAGGALLVSVSPAYSSLEEQFRQAVGEGA
;
A
#
# COMPACT_ATOMS: atom_id res chain seq x y z
N MET A 1 1.99 12.93 -14.32
CA MET A 1 1.82 13.84 -13.20
C MET A 1 3.03 13.84 -12.26
N ILE A 2 3.44 12.72 -11.66
CA ILE A 2 4.70 12.63 -10.90
C ILE A 2 5.72 11.89 -11.76
N ARG A 3 6.94 12.41 -11.86
CA ARG A 3 8.01 11.79 -12.64
C ARG A 3 9.31 11.74 -11.84
N PHE A 4 9.92 10.57 -11.82
CA PHE A 4 11.27 10.32 -11.34
C PHE A 4 12.17 10.07 -12.56
N ASP A 5 13.28 10.76 -12.63
CA ASP A 5 14.25 10.69 -13.72
C ASP A 5 15.65 10.43 -13.13
N ASP A 6 16.09 9.17 -13.17
CA ASP A 6 17.34 8.64 -12.61
C ASP A 6 17.64 9.10 -11.18
N VAL A 7 16.61 8.99 -10.31
CA VAL A 7 16.66 9.56 -8.96
C VAL A 7 17.49 8.71 -8.03
N GLY A 8 18.43 9.33 -7.35
CA GLY A 8 19.22 8.75 -6.28
C GLY A 8 19.14 9.55 -4.99
N LYS A 9 19.15 8.86 -3.83
CA LYS A 9 19.29 9.47 -2.51
C LYS A 9 20.30 8.72 -1.67
N THR A 10 21.34 9.45 -1.29
CA THR A 10 22.39 8.94 -0.40
C THR A 10 22.41 9.77 0.88
N TYR A 11 22.30 9.10 2.01
CA TYR A 11 22.53 9.70 3.32
C TYR A 11 24.00 9.57 3.68
N ALA A 12 24.63 10.69 4.04
CA ALA A 12 26.00 10.75 4.50
C ALA A 12 26.02 11.26 5.96
N PRO A 13 25.88 10.34 6.96
CA PRO A 13 25.95 10.76 8.35
C PRO A 13 27.35 11.29 8.71
N LEU A 14 27.44 12.19 9.69
CA LEU A 14 28.72 12.72 10.16
C LEU A 14 29.67 11.61 10.69
N ARG A 15 29.09 10.52 11.18
CA ARG A 15 29.83 9.33 11.62
C ARG A 15 29.09 8.09 11.09
N GLY A 16 29.81 7.22 10.38
CA GLY A 16 29.26 5.96 9.84
C GLY A 16 29.31 5.89 8.32
N PRO A 17 28.96 4.75 7.74
CA PRO A 17 28.97 4.53 6.29
C PRO A 17 27.84 5.34 5.61
N ARG A 18 28.10 5.68 4.35
CA ARG A 18 27.05 6.23 3.49
C ARG A 18 25.99 5.18 3.20
N VAL A 19 24.71 5.57 3.28
CA VAL A 19 23.58 4.69 2.99
C VAL A 19 22.89 5.19 1.72
N ARG A 20 22.90 4.37 0.67
CA ARG A 20 22.13 4.61 -0.55
C ARG A 20 20.71 4.13 -0.33
N ALA A 21 19.81 5.05 -0.02
CA ALA A 21 18.42 4.73 0.27
C ALA A 21 17.55 4.60 -1.00
N VAL A 22 17.96 5.30 -2.08
CA VAL A 22 17.34 5.20 -3.42
C VAL A 22 18.46 5.30 -4.46
N GLU A 23 18.40 4.47 -5.49
CA GLU A 23 19.45 4.39 -6.53
C GLU A 23 18.82 4.17 -7.92
N GLY A 24 19.05 5.12 -8.85
CA GLY A 24 18.68 5.00 -10.26
C GLY A 24 17.17 4.84 -10.50
N MET A 25 16.34 5.45 -9.63
CA MET A 25 14.89 5.30 -9.70
C MET A 25 14.31 6.09 -10.87
N THR A 26 13.74 5.38 -11.85
CA THR A 26 13.04 6.00 -12.97
C THR A 26 11.64 5.41 -13.06
N LEU A 27 10.62 6.24 -12.86
CA LEU A 27 9.20 5.89 -12.96
C LEU A 27 8.33 7.12 -13.17
N ASP A 28 7.13 6.90 -13.64
CA ASP A 28 6.09 7.90 -13.78
C ASP A 28 4.79 7.44 -13.13
N VAL A 29 4.02 8.40 -12.63
CA VAL A 29 2.67 8.19 -12.10
C VAL A 29 1.73 9.17 -12.80
N ASP A 30 0.70 8.64 -13.45
CA ASP A 30 -0.23 9.42 -14.26
C ASP A 30 -1.36 10.04 -13.42
N ALA A 31 -1.95 11.11 -13.94
CA ALA A 31 -3.18 11.65 -13.36
C ALA A 31 -4.33 10.63 -13.49
N GLY A 32 -5.21 10.59 -12.51
CA GLY A 32 -6.32 9.62 -12.44
C GLY A 32 -5.93 8.25 -11.86
N GLU A 33 -4.64 8.02 -11.60
CA GLU A 33 -4.11 6.73 -11.17
C GLU A 33 -4.07 6.58 -9.65
N VAL A 34 -4.33 5.37 -9.17
CA VAL A 34 -3.91 4.89 -7.86
C VAL A 34 -2.64 4.07 -8.04
N PHE A 35 -1.52 4.59 -7.55
CA PHE A 35 -0.20 3.99 -7.71
C PHE A 35 0.29 3.39 -6.40
N GLY A 36 0.61 2.10 -6.41
CA GLY A 36 1.15 1.38 -5.27
C GLY A 36 2.68 1.44 -5.22
N ILE A 37 3.26 1.49 -4.02
CA ILE A 37 4.68 1.28 -3.77
C ILE A 37 4.81 0.12 -2.78
N ALA A 38 5.27 -1.02 -3.26
CA ALA A 38 5.50 -2.24 -2.49
C ALA A 38 6.99 -2.43 -2.20
N GLY A 39 7.30 -2.94 -1.04
CA GLY A 39 8.69 -3.30 -0.69
C GLY A 39 8.85 -3.63 0.78
N PRO A 40 9.87 -4.39 1.16
CA PRO A 40 10.15 -4.70 2.55
C PRO A 40 10.54 -3.44 3.35
N ASN A 41 10.66 -3.58 4.66
CA ASN A 41 11.16 -2.49 5.49
C ASN A 41 12.60 -2.15 5.09
N GLY A 42 12.90 -0.85 4.96
CA GLY A 42 14.19 -0.40 4.48
C GLY A 42 14.37 -0.38 2.95
N ALA A 43 13.36 -0.77 2.17
CA ALA A 43 13.41 -0.73 0.71
C ALA A 43 13.54 0.68 0.10
N GLY A 44 13.33 1.75 0.90
CA GLY A 44 13.42 3.13 0.44
C GLY A 44 12.08 3.83 0.24
N LYS A 45 10.94 3.19 0.54
CA LYS A 45 9.58 3.74 0.36
C LYS A 45 9.40 5.11 1.02
N THR A 46 9.69 5.22 2.31
CA THR A 46 9.58 6.48 3.06
C THR A 46 10.51 7.57 2.52
N THR A 47 11.70 7.20 2.02
CA THR A 47 12.61 8.14 1.35
C THR A 47 12.02 8.66 0.04
N MET A 48 11.41 7.79 -0.77
CA MET A 48 10.70 8.20 -2.00
C MET A 48 9.54 9.14 -1.67
N ILE A 49 8.73 8.82 -0.67
CA ILE A 49 7.63 9.68 -0.19
C ILE A 49 8.17 11.05 0.27
N ALA A 50 9.22 11.05 1.08
CA ALA A 50 9.81 12.31 1.57
C ALA A 50 10.34 13.19 0.44
N MET A 51 10.89 12.58 -0.63
CA MET A 51 11.30 13.30 -1.83
C MET A 51 10.10 13.81 -2.65
N MET A 52 9.03 13.02 -2.80
CA MET A 52 7.79 13.46 -3.47
C MET A 52 7.10 14.62 -2.74
N LEU A 53 7.16 14.63 -1.42
CA LEU A 53 6.64 15.73 -0.59
C LEU A 53 7.56 16.97 -0.57
N GLY A 54 8.75 16.89 -1.18
CA GLY A 54 9.70 17.99 -1.16
C GLY A 54 10.39 18.21 0.20
N PHE A 55 10.26 17.27 1.16
CA PHE A 55 10.97 17.31 2.44
C PHE A 55 12.46 17.05 2.28
N LEU A 56 12.83 16.25 1.29
CA LEU A 56 14.20 15.88 0.98
C LEU A 56 14.48 16.14 -0.51
N PRO A 57 15.55 16.86 -0.88
CA PRO A 57 16.01 16.88 -2.26
C PRO A 57 16.68 15.55 -2.62
N PRO A 58 16.57 15.09 -3.87
CA PRO A 58 17.39 13.97 -4.36
C PRO A 58 18.88 14.32 -4.33
N SER A 59 19.73 13.31 -4.22
CA SER A 59 21.21 13.45 -4.32
C SER A 59 21.68 13.38 -5.78
N ALA A 60 20.89 12.74 -6.65
CA ALA A 60 21.11 12.63 -8.09
C ALA A 60 19.76 12.55 -8.80
N GLY A 61 19.71 12.89 -10.07
CA GLY A 61 18.50 12.88 -10.87
C GLY A 61 17.53 14.00 -10.48
N ARG A 62 16.27 13.83 -10.90
CA ARG A 62 15.22 14.85 -10.68
C ARG A 62 13.87 14.23 -10.46
N ILE A 63 13.09 14.86 -9.56
CA ILE A 63 11.66 14.57 -9.39
C ILE A 63 10.87 15.80 -9.79
N THR A 64 9.78 15.58 -10.52
CA THR A 64 8.82 16.65 -10.86
C THR A 64 7.39 16.20 -10.59
N VAL A 65 6.54 17.17 -10.22
CA VAL A 65 5.10 17.02 -10.08
C VAL A 65 4.45 18.11 -10.92
N ASP A 66 3.72 17.72 -11.97
CA ASP A 66 3.23 18.63 -13.02
C ASP A 66 4.33 19.59 -13.55
N GLY A 67 5.53 19.06 -13.75
CA GLY A 67 6.68 19.83 -14.26
C GLY A 67 7.38 20.70 -13.20
N LEU A 68 6.82 20.86 -12.00
CA LEU A 68 7.42 21.63 -10.89
C LEU A 68 8.30 20.73 -10.01
N ALA A 69 9.29 21.30 -9.37
CA ALA A 69 9.98 20.62 -8.27
C ALA A 69 8.96 20.31 -7.15
N PRO A 70 9.07 19.17 -6.43
CA PRO A 70 8.10 18.76 -5.42
C PRO A 70 7.78 19.85 -4.39
N ARG A 71 8.81 20.50 -3.84
CA ARG A 71 8.64 21.59 -2.88
C ARG A 71 7.83 22.75 -3.45
N ALA A 72 8.16 23.19 -4.67
CA ALA A 72 7.44 24.27 -5.33
C ALA A 72 5.98 23.89 -5.63
N PHE A 73 5.72 22.62 -5.98
CA PHE A 73 4.37 22.11 -6.15
C PHE A 73 3.58 22.15 -4.83
N VAL A 74 4.17 21.65 -3.73
CA VAL A 74 3.52 21.67 -2.40
C VAL A 74 3.22 23.09 -1.93
N GLU A 75 4.16 24.01 -2.10
CA GLU A 75 3.97 25.43 -1.72
C GLU A 75 2.84 26.09 -2.53
N ARG A 76 2.66 25.73 -3.81
CA ARG A 76 1.65 26.31 -4.68
C ARG A 76 0.29 25.64 -4.59
N HIS A 77 0.25 24.31 -4.53
CA HIS A 77 -0.97 23.53 -4.69
C HIS A 77 -1.35 22.70 -3.47
N GLY A 78 -0.39 22.42 -2.56
CA GLY A 78 -0.55 21.47 -1.47
C GLY A 78 -0.49 20.02 -1.93
N MET A 79 -0.38 19.12 -0.96
CA MET A 79 -0.52 17.67 -1.10
C MET A 79 -1.19 17.12 0.15
N GLY A 80 -2.14 16.21 -0.01
CA GLY A 80 -2.66 15.42 1.10
C GLY A 80 -1.63 14.35 1.49
N TYR A 81 -1.34 14.23 2.78
CA TYR A 81 -0.36 13.26 3.25
C TYR A 81 -0.79 12.57 4.53
N LEU A 82 -0.79 11.26 4.52
CA LEU A 82 -0.85 10.40 5.69
C LEU A 82 0.53 9.81 5.93
N SER A 83 1.13 10.10 7.07
CA SER A 83 2.37 9.47 7.53
C SER A 83 2.08 8.16 8.24
N GLU A 84 2.97 7.17 8.10
CA GLU A 84 2.94 5.94 8.91
C GLU A 84 2.90 6.24 10.41
N LEU A 85 3.69 7.23 10.86
CA LEU A 85 3.68 7.71 12.24
C LEU A 85 2.85 8.99 12.33
N ILE A 86 1.64 8.88 12.87
CA ILE A 86 0.73 10.01 13.01
C ILE A 86 1.18 10.92 14.15
N ALA A 87 1.75 12.06 13.81
CA ALA A 87 2.28 13.04 14.74
C ALA A 87 1.27 14.17 15.05
N ILE A 88 0.12 13.82 15.62
CA ILE A 88 -0.85 14.79 16.11
C ILE A 88 -0.58 15.11 17.59
N ASN A 89 -0.64 16.40 17.98
CA ASN A 89 -0.38 16.80 19.36
C ASN A 89 -1.26 16.02 20.36
N PRO A 90 -0.68 15.29 21.31
CA PRO A 90 -1.40 14.37 22.22
C PRO A 90 -2.39 15.08 23.16
N ARG A 91 -2.28 16.40 23.33
CA ARG A 91 -3.13 17.21 24.20
C ARG A 91 -4.36 17.77 23.51
N TRP A 92 -4.36 17.84 22.17
CA TRP A 92 -5.51 18.34 21.42
C TRP A 92 -6.65 17.33 21.39
N ARG A 93 -7.88 17.82 21.28
CA ARG A 93 -9.05 16.95 20.99
C ARG A 93 -9.07 16.60 19.50
N ALA A 94 -9.69 15.48 19.14
CA ALA A 94 -9.70 15.04 17.75
C ALA A 94 -10.28 16.11 16.80
N ARG A 95 -11.43 16.70 17.11
CA ARG A 95 -12.02 17.77 16.31
C ARG A 95 -11.13 19.02 16.29
N GLU A 96 -10.59 19.41 17.45
CA GLU A 96 -9.66 20.54 17.56
C GLU A 96 -8.42 20.34 16.68
N SER A 97 -7.89 19.11 16.61
CA SER A 97 -6.75 18.79 15.76
C SER A 97 -7.06 19.08 14.29
N LEU A 98 -8.20 18.59 13.78
CA LEU A 98 -8.62 18.84 12.40
C LEU A 98 -8.85 20.32 12.13
N VAL A 99 -9.49 21.05 13.05
CA VAL A 99 -9.70 22.51 12.93
C VAL A 99 -8.36 23.24 12.81
N ARG A 100 -7.40 22.97 13.70
CA ARG A 100 -6.07 23.60 13.67
C ARG A 100 -5.30 23.28 12.41
N LEU A 101 -5.32 22.01 11.99
CA LEU A 101 -4.63 21.57 10.78
C LEU A 101 -5.29 22.13 9.52
N ALA A 102 -6.64 22.21 9.47
CA ALA A 102 -7.36 22.86 8.38
C ALA A 102 -7.04 24.35 8.26
N THR A 103 -6.93 25.05 9.41
CA THR A 103 -6.50 26.46 9.44
C THR A 103 -5.08 26.61 8.89
N LEU A 104 -4.14 25.77 9.34
CA LEU A 104 -2.75 25.76 8.86
C LEU A 104 -2.67 25.42 7.36
N ALA A 105 -3.57 24.57 6.87
CA ALA A 105 -3.68 24.24 5.45
C ALA A 105 -4.35 25.36 4.61
N GLY A 106 -4.79 26.45 5.25
CA GLY A 106 -5.36 27.62 4.56
C GLY A 106 -6.83 27.45 4.15
N LEU A 107 -7.61 26.58 4.81
CA LEU A 107 -9.04 26.53 4.58
C LEU A 107 -9.73 27.81 5.08
N ALA A 108 -10.63 28.36 4.27
CA ALA A 108 -11.39 29.53 4.64
C ALA A 108 -12.29 29.26 5.87
N ALA A 109 -12.36 30.21 6.80
CA ALA A 109 -13.10 30.07 8.05
C ALA A 109 -14.58 29.65 7.85
N GLY A 110 -15.21 30.16 6.77
CA GLY A 110 -16.62 29.85 6.46
C GLY A 110 -16.92 28.41 6.08
N VAL A 111 -15.94 27.65 5.60
CA VAL A 111 -16.12 26.24 5.15
C VAL A 111 -15.44 25.25 6.10
N LEU A 112 -14.55 25.71 6.94
CA LEU A 112 -13.68 24.88 7.79
C LEU A 112 -14.49 23.98 8.73
N GLY A 113 -15.51 24.53 9.40
CA GLY A 113 -16.33 23.77 10.35
C GLY A 113 -17.08 22.62 9.68
N ALA A 114 -17.76 22.93 8.58
CA ALA A 114 -18.52 21.94 7.81
C ALA A 114 -17.59 20.83 7.26
N ARG A 115 -16.40 21.20 6.74
CA ARG A 115 -15.44 20.21 6.25
C ARG A 115 -14.90 19.30 7.34
N VAL A 116 -14.63 19.84 8.52
CA VAL A 116 -14.18 19.02 9.66
C VAL A 116 -15.27 18.06 10.11
N ASP A 117 -16.54 18.52 10.19
CA ASP A 117 -17.65 17.67 10.59
C ASP A 117 -17.95 16.57 9.56
N GLU A 118 -17.86 16.89 8.25
CA GLU A 118 -17.92 15.91 7.17
C GLU A 118 -16.85 14.81 7.32
N LEU A 119 -15.61 15.18 7.58
CA LEU A 119 -14.51 14.21 7.73
C LEU A 119 -14.63 13.40 9.02
N LEU A 120 -15.10 13.99 10.11
CA LEU A 120 -15.40 13.24 11.32
C LEU A 120 -16.47 12.16 11.06
N ALA A 121 -17.54 12.49 10.35
CA ALA A 121 -18.58 11.54 9.96
C ALA A 121 -18.05 10.47 9.00
N LEU A 122 -17.30 10.86 7.96
CA LEU A 122 -16.74 9.94 6.96
C LEU A 122 -15.87 8.85 7.62
N PHE A 123 -15.12 9.21 8.65
CA PHE A 123 -14.23 8.30 9.37
C PHE A 123 -14.81 7.78 10.69
N GLY A 124 -16.09 8.00 10.97
CA GLY A 124 -16.78 7.52 12.19
C GLY A 124 -16.08 8.01 13.47
N LEU A 125 -15.74 9.29 13.50
CA LEU A 125 -15.01 9.93 14.59
C LEU A 125 -15.88 10.85 15.45
N GLU A 126 -17.20 10.93 15.19
CA GLU A 126 -18.12 11.86 15.87
C GLU A 126 -18.10 11.63 17.39
N GLU A 127 -18.23 10.38 17.84
CA GLU A 127 -18.19 10.02 19.27
C GLU A 127 -16.82 10.25 19.91
N HIS A 128 -15.78 10.38 19.09
CA HIS A 128 -14.40 10.61 19.52
C HIS A 128 -13.96 12.07 19.40
N ALA A 129 -14.80 12.94 18.81
CA ALA A 129 -14.47 14.33 18.50
C ALA A 129 -13.94 15.12 19.69
N HIS A 130 -14.47 14.85 20.89
CA HIS A 130 -14.11 15.53 22.13
C HIS A 130 -13.00 14.85 22.93
N LYS A 131 -12.58 13.63 22.56
CA LYS A 131 -11.49 12.92 23.24
C LYS A 131 -10.13 13.51 22.84
N ARG A 132 -9.19 13.55 23.78
CA ARG A 132 -7.80 13.92 23.47
C ARG A 132 -7.17 12.85 22.59
N THR A 133 -6.31 13.23 21.65
CA THR A 133 -5.67 12.31 20.71
C THR A 133 -4.88 11.20 21.42
N LYS A 134 -4.27 11.48 22.58
CA LYS A 134 -3.59 10.48 23.42
C LYS A 134 -4.53 9.42 24.02
N GLN A 135 -5.84 9.63 23.99
CA GLN A 135 -6.85 8.71 24.52
C GLN A 135 -7.47 7.83 23.40
N LEU A 136 -7.10 8.10 22.16
CA LEU A 136 -7.59 7.35 21.01
C LEU A 136 -6.83 6.02 20.90
N SER A 137 -7.53 4.97 20.47
CA SER A 137 -6.87 3.73 20.06
C SER A 137 -6.02 3.96 18.81
N LYS A 138 -5.09 3.05 18.52
CA LYS A 138 -4.25 3.12 17.32
C LYS A 138 -5.11 3.25 16.04
N GLY A 139 -6.15 2.42 15.89
CA GLY A 139 -7.04 2.47 14.74
C GLY A 139 -7.86 3.76 14.66
N THR A 140 -8.31 4.31 15.81
CA THR A 140 -9.02 5.60 15.85
C THR A 140 -8.08 6.75 15.48
N LEU A 141 -6.82 6.71 15.94
CA LEU A 141 -5.80 7.69 15.57
C LEU A 141 -5.45 7.59 14.07
N GLN A 142 -5.39 6.38 13.53
CA GLN A 142 -5.18 6.15 12.09
C GLN A 142 -6.31 6.77 11.26
N ARG A 143 -7.56 6.58 11.66
CA ARG A 143 -8.72 7.23 11.02
C ARG A 143 -8.65 8.76 11.10
N LEU A 144 -8.17 9.31 12.22
CA LEU A 144 -7.96 10.75 12.35
C LEU A 144 -6.85 11.25 11.42
N GLY A 145 -5.76 10.49 11.24
CA GLY A 145 -4.72 10.78 10.27
C GLY A 145 -5.22 10.74 8.82
N LEU A 146 -6.08 9.77 8.48
CA LEU A 146 -6.76 9.74 7.18
C LEU A 146 -7.66 10.97 6.98
N ALA A 147 -8.45 11.36 7.99
CA ALA A 147 -9.25 12.57 7.93
C ALA A 147 -8.38 13.82 7.71
N GLN A 148 -7.23 13.90 8.39
CA GLN A 148 -6.26 14.98 8.20
C GLN A 148 -5.74 15.05 6.76
N SER A 149 -5.41 13.91 6.15
CA SER A 149 -4.85 13.88 4.79
C SER A 149 -5.85 14.34 3.72
N LEU A 150 -7.13 14.40 4.05
CA LEU A 150 -8.23 14.81 3.17
C LEU A 150 -8.83 16.18 3.52
N LEU A 151 -8.22 16.95 4.42
CA LEU A 151 -8.73 18.27 4.83
C LEU A 151 -8.96 19.20 3.64
N ARG A 152 -8.01 19.23 2.72
CA ARG A 152 -8.16 19.92 1.43
C ARG A 152 -8.45 18.89 0.33
N ASP A 153 -9.03 19.37 -0.76
CA ASP A 153 -9.31 18.54 -1.94
C ASP A 153 -8.12 18.55 -2.92
N GLU A 154 -6.98 18.03 -2.45
CA GLU A 154 -5.70 18.08 -3.15
C GLU A 154 -5.67 17.16 -4.39
N ARG A 155 -4.90 17.56 -5.39
CA ARG A 155 -4.68 16.78 -6.62
C ARG A 155 -3.69 15.62 -6.44
N VAL A 156 -2.88 15.68 -5.40
CA VAL A 156 -1.95 14.61 -5.03
C VAL A 156 -2.24 14.19 -3.59
N LEU A 157 -2.49 12.90 -3.41
CA LEU A 157 -2.69 12.28 -2.11
C LEU A 157 -1.67 11.17 -1.93
N ILE A 158 -0.86 11.25 -0.88
CA ILE A 158 0.16 10.25 -0.54
C ILE A 158 -0.21 9.62 0.79
N LEU A 159 -0.37 8.29 0.80
CA LEU A 159 -0.80 7.51 1.95
C LEU A 159 0.27 6.46 2.28
N ASP A 160 0.97 6.65 3.39
CA ASP A 160 1.99 5.73 3.88
C ASP A 160 1.36 4.80 4.92
N GLU A 161 1.29 3.50 4.62
CA GLU A 161 0.67 2.44 5.43
C GLU A 161 -0.75 2.79 5.91
N PRO A 162 -1.70 3.13 5.01
CA PRO A 162 -3.00 3.73 5.39
C PRO A 162 -3.89 2.83 6.24
N THR A 163 -3.75 1.52 6.14
CA THR A 163 -4.57 0.55 6.89
C THR A 163 -3.89 0.02 8.15
N HIS A 164 -2.65 0.46 8.40
CA HIS A 164 -1.90 -0.01 9.55
C HIS A 164 -2.63 0.32 10.87
N GLY A 165 -3.01 -0.72 11.60
CA GLY A 165 -3.72 -0.61 12.88
C GLY A 165 -5.23 -0.38 12.77
N LEU A 166 -5.80 -0.40 11.57
CA LEU A 166 -7.24 -0.49 11.38
C LEU A 166 -7.72 -1.93 11.65
N ASP A 167 -8.93 -2.04 12.16
CA ASP A 167 -9.65 -3.32 12.21
C ASP A 167 -10.16 -3.74 10.82
N PRO A 168 -10.59 -4.99 10.61
CA PRO A 168 -11.05 -5.47 9.30
C PRO A 168 -12.22 -4.66 8.72
N ILE A 169 -13.12 -4.14 9.55
CA ILE A 169 -14.28 -3.35 9.10
C ILE A 169 -13.80 -2.01 8.53
N TRP A 170 -12.89 -1.34 9.23
CA TRP A 170 -12.34 -0.07 8.75
C TRP A 170 -11.38 -0.24 7.57
N THR A 171 -10.65 -1.34 7.50
CA THR A 171 -9.86 -1.71 6.33
C THR A 171 -10.76 -1.86 5.10
N GLN A 172 -11.90 -2.54 5.24
CA GLN A 172 -12.88 -2.67 4.15
C GLN A 172 -13.47 -1.31 3.74
N ARG A 173 -13.87 -0.47 4.70
CA ARG A 173 -14.38 0.89 4.42
C ARG A 173 -13.35 1.77 3.72
N PHE A 174 -12.07 1.65 4.09
CA PHE A 174 -10.99 2.36 3.41
C PHE A 174 -10.86 1.89 1.94
N ARG A 175 -10.95 0.59 1.68
CA ARG A 175 -10.96 0.04 0.30
C ARG A 175 -12.13 0.57 -0.53
N GLU A 176 -13.27 0.76 0.06
CA GLU A 176 -14.46 1.35 -0.60
C GLU A 176 -14.34 2.87 -0.78
N LEU A 177 -13.59 3.54 0.08
CA LEU A 177 -13.36 4.99 -0.01
C LEU A 177 -12.40 5.36 -1.14
N VAL A 178 -11.30 4.63 -1.32
CA VAL A 178 -10.26 4.96 -2.32
C VAL A 178 -10.82 5.16 -3.74
N PRO A 179 -11.70 4.28 -4.27
CA PRO A 179 -12.36 4.51 -5.57
C PRO A 179 -13.17 5.80 -5.64
N ARG A 180 -13.80 6.21 -4.53
CA ARG A 180 -14.60 7.46 -4.46
C ARG A 180 -13.71 8.72 -4.43
N LEU A 181 -12.47 8.57 -3.98
CA LEU A 181 -11.48 9.65 -3.98
C LEU A 181 -10.85 9.87 -5.36
N ARG A 182 -11.05 8.94 -6.31
CA ARG A 182 -10.49 9.05 -7.66
C ARG A 182 -11.12 10.22 -8.43
N ARG A 183 -10.28 10.95 -9.13
CA ARG A 183 -10.66 11.97 -10.11
C ARG A 183 -9.65 11.93 -11.25
N ALA A 184 -10.07 12.36 -12.43
CA ALA A 184 -9.21 12.34 -13.63
C ALA A 184 -7.91 13.17 -13.47
N ASP A 185 -7.94 14.18 -12.58
CA ASP A 185 -6.81 15.08 -12.30
C ASP A 185 -6.06 14.73 -11.00
N ARG A 186 -6.49 13.68 -10.29
CA ARG A 186 -5.89 13.29 -8.99
C ARG A 186 -4.99 12.08 -9.12
N VAL A 187 -3.83 12.13 -8.47
CA VAL A 187 -2.98 10.99 -8.18
C VAL A 187 -3.15 10.56 -6.73
N ILE A 188 -3.29 9.27 -6.50
CA ILE A 188 -3.27 8.67 -5.17
C ILE A 188 -2.08 7.71 -5.13
N VAL A 189 -1.09 7.99 -4.29
CA VAL A 189 0.04 7.09 -4.03
C VAL A 189 -0.20 6.36 -2.72
N VAL A 190 -0.14 5.04 -2.74
CA VAL A 190 -0.29 4.19 -1.55
C VAL A 190 1.00 3.39 -1.37
N ALA A 191 1.73 3.63 -0.30
CA ALA A 191 2.84 2.78 0.09
C ALA A 191 2.37 1.79 1.15
N SER A 192 2.63 0.51 0.93
CA SER A 192 2.29 -0.54 1.89
C SER A 192 3.22 -1.74 1.73
N HIS A 193 3.41 -2.48 2.84
CA HIS A 193 4.01 -3.80 2.82
C HIS A 193 2.95 -4.91 2.63
N ASN A 194 1.67 -4.57 2.71
CA ASN A 194 0.56 -5.49 2.46
C ASN A 194 0.23 -5.54 0.96
N LEU A 195 0.72 -6.57 0.29
CA LEU A 195 0.56 -6.76 -1.16
C LEU A 195 -0.88 -6.98 -1.58
N ASP A 196 -1.66 -7.72 -0.80
CA ASP A 196 -3.10 -7.94 -1.01
C ASP A 196 -3.89 -6.63 -1.07
N GLU A 197 -3.51 -5.69 -0.21
CA GLU A 197 -4.13 -4.38 -0.20
C GLU A 197 -3.78 -3.58 -1.45
N LEU A 198 -2.51 -3.55 -1.82
CA LEU A 198 -2.05 -2.85 -3.03
C LEU A 198 -2.68 -3.46 -4.29
N GLU A 199 -2.79 -4.80 -4.37
CA GLU A 199 -3.43 -5.46 -5.50
C GLU A 199 -4.90 -5.07 -5.68
N ARG A 200 -5.63 -4.84 -4.57
CA ARG A 200 -7.03 -4.42 -4.59
C ARG A 200 -7.23 -2.92 -4.90
N LEU A 201 -6.32 -2.08 -4.47
CA LEU A 201 -6.46 -0.63 -4.53
C LEU A 201 -5.81 0.01 -5.75
N ALA A 202 -4.58 -0.41 -6.07
CA ALA A 202 -3.74 0.25 -7.07
C ALA A 202 -4.07 -0.21 -8.50
N ASP A 203 -3.76 0.62 -9.47
CA ASP A 203 -3.79 0.27 -10.89
C ASP A 203 -2.44 -0.28 -11.35
N ARG A 204 -1.36 0.29 -10.81
CA ARG A 204 0.02 -0.15 -10.99
C ARG A 204 0.72 -0.15 -9.64
N VAL A 205 1.64 -1.08 -9.45
CA VAL A 205 2.47 -1.20 -8.25
C VAL A 205 3.93 -1.24 -8.63
N ALA A 206 4.73 -0.32 -8.10
CA ALA A 206 6.17 -0.39 -8.14
C ALA A 206 6.68 -1.31 -7.02
N ILE A 207 7.36 -2.38 -7.38
CA ILE A 207 8.09 -3.25 -6.46
C ILE A 207 9.48 -2.66 -6.27
N VAL A 208 9.78 -2.28 -5.03
CA VAL A 208 11.05 -1.64 -4.66
C VAL A 208 11.78 -2.51 -3.65
N ASP A 209 13.05 -2.77 -3.90
CA ASP A 209 13.95 -3.46 -2.97
C ASP A 209 15.31 -2.78 -2.94
N ARG A 210 15.87 -2.61 -1.75
CA ARG A 210 17.20 -2.03 -1.52
C ARG A 210 17.44 -0.72 -2.29
N GLY A 211 16.42 0.13 -2.32
CA GLY A 211 16.46 1.44 -2.98
C GLY A 211 16.31 1.42 -4.48
N ARG A 212 16.10 0.28 -5.11
CA ARG A 212 15.99 0.12 -6.56
C ARG A 212 14.60 -0.31 -6.99
N LEU A 213 14.13 0.19 -8.12
CA LEU A 213 12.92 -0.30 -8.77
C LEU A 213 13.22 -1.68 -9.38
N GLN A 214 12.54 -2.70 -8.91
CA GLN A 214 12.67 -4.06 -9.46
C GLN A 214 11.71 -4.25 -10.64
N ARG A 215 10.46 -3.84 -10.48
CA ARG A 215 9.42 -4.01 -11.49
C ARG A 215 8.26 -3.06 -11.24
N ILE A 216 7.51 -2.71 -12.29
CA ILE A 216 6.17 -2.13 -12.19
C ILE A 216 5.17 -3.16 -12.69
N VAL A 217 4.17 -3.48 -11.86
CA VAL A 217 3.13 -4.48 -12.12
C VAL A 217 1.80 -3.77 -12.30
N ARG A 218 1.01 -4.15 -13.30
CA ARG A 218 -0.40 -3.73 -13.42
C ARG A 218 -1.28 -4.68 -12.62
N THR A 219 -2.14 -4.16 -11.76
CA THR A 219 -3.04 -4.94 -10.90
C THR A 219 -4.47 -4.94 -11.41
N ARG A 220 -4.89 -3.89 -12.11
CA ARG A 220 -6.22 -3.78 -12.73
C ARG A 220 -6.15 -3.94 -14.24
N GLY A 221 -7.16 -4.62 -14.80
CA GLY A 221 -7.31 -4.77 -16.25
C GLY A 221 -6.58 -5.98 -16.86
N THR A 222 -5.87 -6.75 -16.06
CA THR A 222 -5.35 -8.05 -16.48
C THR A 222 -6.30 -9.16 -16.01
N ALA A 223 -7.33 -9.44 -16.80
CA ALA A 223 -8.12 -10.66 -16.65
C ALA A 223 -7.27 -11.94 -16.87
N SER A 224 -5.98 -11.77 -17.16
CA SER A 224 -4.98 -12.79 -17.35
C SER A 224 -3.70 -12.34 -16.64
N GLY A 225 -3.70 -12.33 -15.30
CA GLY A 225 -2.46 -12.42 -14.55
C GLY A 225 -1.72 -13.71 -14.94
N PRO A 226 -0.40 -13.82 -14.70
CA PRO A 226 0.29 -15.09 -14.88
C PRO A 226 -0.46 -16.17 -14.12
N THR A 227 -0.65 -17.34 -14.74
CA THR A 227 -1.27 -18.50 -14.08
C THR A 227 -0.51 -18.74 -12.78
N PRO A 228 -1.19 -18.79 -11.61
CA PRO A 228 -0.52 -19.05 -10.36
C PRO A 228 0.33 -20.32 -10.46
N THR A 229 1.57 -20.22 -10.06
CA THR A 229 2.52 -21.35 -10.09
C THR A 229 2.41 -22.22 -8.84
N ARG A 230 1.68 -21.75 -7.82
CA ARG A 230 1.39 -22.49 -6.59
C ARG A 230 -0.07 -22.35 -6.19
N TYR A 231 -0.66 -23.46 -5.75
CA TYR A 231 -2.01 -23.49 -5.21
C TYR A 231 -1.99 -24.03 -3.78
N ARG A 232 -2.82 -23.43 -2.93
CA ARG A 232 -3.12 -23.95 -1.60
C ARG A 232 -4.30 -24.90 -1.70
N ILE A 233 -4.10 -26.15 -1.29
CA ILE A 233 -5.12 -27.19 -1.24
C ILE A 233 -5.36 -27.53 0.22
N ALA A 234 -6.58 -27.27 0.70
CA ALA A 234 -7.03 -27.79 1.99
C ALA A 234 -7.82 -29.08 1.74
N ALA A 235 -7.38 -30.19 2.34
CA ALA A 235 -8.00 -31.49 2.17
C ALA A 235 -7.84 -32.38 3.41
N GLN A 236 -8.84 -33.22 3.68
CA GLN A 236 -8.78 -34.27 4.68
C GLN A 236 -8.35 -35.59 4.04
N ASN A 237 -7.67 -36.47 4.77
CA ASN A 237 -7.16 -37.75 4.31
C ASN A 237 -6.19 -37.65 3.11
N ALA A 238 -5.48 -36.56 2.96
CA ALA A 238 -4.61 -36.27 1.82
C ALA A 238 -3.11 -36.42 2.10
N ASP A 239 -2.68 -36.49 3.36
CA ASP A 239 -1.26 -36.41 3.77
C ASP A 239 -0.36 -37.42 3.04
N SER A 240 -0.78 -38.67 2.93
CA SER A 240 -0.01 -39.70 2.26
C SER A 240 -0.06 -39.64 0.72
N LEU A 241 -1.08 -38.99 0.16
CA LEU A 241 -1.30 -38.88 -1.28
C LEU A 241 -0.66 -37.61 -1.85
N MET A 242 -0.56 -36.56 -1.06
CA MET A 242 -0.19 -35.22 -1.54
C MET A 242 1.19 -35.22 -2.21
N ALA A 243 2.22 -35.76 -1.54
CA ALA A 243 3.58 -35.77 -2.08
C ALA A 243 3.74 -36.67 -3.33
N ALA A 244 2.92 -37.74 -3.43
CA ALA A 244 2.93 -38.66 -4.58
C ALA A 244 2.27 -38.01 -5.80
N ILE A 245 1.18 -37.25 -5.60
CA ILE A 245 0.39 -36.65 -6.67
C ILE A 245 0.96 -35.32 -7.11
N PHE A 246 1.44 -34.51 -6.13
CA PHE A 246 2.05 -33.21 -6.38
C PHE A 246 3.49 -33.20 -5.88
N PRO A 247 4.47 -33.59 -6.73
CA PRO A 247 5.88 -33.49 -6.37
C PRO A 247 6.27 -32.05 -5.98
N GLY A 248 6.89 -31.88 -4.81
CA GLY A 248 7.25 -30.55 -4.28
C GLY A 248 6.14 -29.87 -3.48
N ALA A 249 5.07 -30.61 -3.12
CA ALA A 249 4.08 -30.13 -2.15
C ALA A 249 4.72 -29.90 -0.79
N VAL A 250 4.40 -28.77 -0.15
CA VAL A 250 4.88 -28.38 1.18
C VAL A 250 3.67 -28.23 2.09
N SER A 251 3.76 -28.80 3.31
CA SER A 251 2.71 -28.59 4.31
C SER A 251 2.67 -27.13 4.74
N ALA A 252 1.49 -26.52 4.67
CA ALA A 252 1.22 -25.14 5.09
C ALA A 252 0.43 -25.07 6.41
N GLY A 253 -0.01 -26.22 6.93
CA GLY A 253 -0.80 -26.37 8.16
C GLY A 253 -1.43 -27.75 8.23
N THR A 254 -2.25 -28.00 9.24
CA THR A 254 -2.95 -29.29 9.39
C THR A 254 -3.97 -29.45 8.24
N GLY A 255 -3.70 -30.38 7.32
CA GLY A 255 -4.54 -30.63 6.17
C GLY A 255 -4.46 -29.54 5.07
N GLU A 256 -3.50 -28.62 5.15
CA GLU A 256 -3.24 -27.60 4.13
C GLU A 256 -1.88 -27.82 3.48
N PHE A 257 -1.84 -27.68 2.15
CA PHE A 257 -0.65 -27.95 1.33
C PHE A 257 -0.51 -26.90 0.25
N ASP A 258 0.69 -26.32 0.12
CA ASP A 258 1.07 -25.47 -1.01
C ASP A 258 1.72 -26.34 -2.09
N VAL A 259 1.07 -26.49 -3.21
CA VAL A 259 1.49 -27.36 -4.30
C VAL A 259 1.96 -26.56 -5.52
N PRO A 260 3.17 -26.82 -6.05
CA PRO A 260 3.60 -26.22 -7.31
C PRO A 260 2.87 -26.89 -8.47
N VAL A 261 2.40 -26.09 -9.43
CA VAL A 261 1.75 -26.60 -10.66
C VAL A 261 2.26 -25.83 -11.88
N ALA A 262 2.44 -26.54 -12.98
CA ALA A 262 2.87 -25.91 -14.24
C ALA A 262 1.71 -25.14 -14.89
N ASP A 263 0.50 -25.71 -14.82
CA ASP A 263 -0.72 -25.15 -15.41
C ASP A 263 -1.98 -25.71 -14.73
N LEU A 264 -3.14 -25.21 -15.13
CA LEU A 264 -4.43 -25.65 -14.60
C LEU A 264 -4.79 -27.10 -15.00
N ALA A 265 -4.24 -27.62 -16.10
CA ALA A 265 -4.50 -28.99 -16.50
C ALA A 265 -3.80 -29.98 -15.54
N VAL A 266 -2.56 -29.67 -15.15
CA VAL A 266 -1.80 -30.42 -14.14
C VAL A 266 -2.51 -30.35 -12.79
N LEU A 267 -2.97 -29.14 -12.35
CA LEU A 267 -3.74 -28.98 -11.12
C LEU A 267 -5.00 -29.87 -11.15
N ASN A 268 -5.80 -29.76 -12.19
CA ASN A 268 -7.04 -30.50 -12.29
C ASN A 268 -6.84 -32.04 -12.37
N ALA A 269 -5.76 -32.50 -13.00
CA ALA A 269 -5.40 -33.91 -13.01
C ALA A 269 -5.05 -34.41 -11.60
N GLY A 270 -4.23 -33.64 -10.87
CA GLY A 270 -3.87 -33.97 -9.50
C GLY A 270 -5.07 -33.97 -8.55
N LEU A 271 -5.97 -32.95 -8.65
CA LEU A 271 -7.19 -32.89 -7.85
C LEU A 271 -8.09 -34.12 -8.07
N ARG A 272 -8.23 -34.59 -9.34
CA ARG A 272 -8.97 -35.84 -9.66
C ARG A 272 -8.31 -37.05 -9.00
N ALA A 273 -6.98 -37.13 -9.04
CA ALA A 273 -6.25 -38.21 -8.41
C ALA A 273 -6.41 -38.24 -6.88
N LEU A 274 -6.39 -37.05 -6.22
CA LEU A 274 -6.67 -36.91 -4.79
C LEU A 274 -8.07 -37.44 -4.43
N LEU A 275 -9.09 -37.00 -5.17
CA LEU A 275 -10.48 -37.44 -4.96
C LEU A 275 -10.63 -38.95 -5.18
N ALA A 276 -10.01 -39.49 -6.22
CA ALA A 276 -10.01 -40.95 -6.49
C ALA A 276 -9.28 -41.73 -5.38
N GLY A 277 -8.27 -41.16 -4.74
CA GLY A 277 -7.56 -41.71 -3.57
C GLY A 277 -8.32 -41.61 -2.27
N GLY A 278 -9.52 -41.01 -2.24
CA GLY A 278 -10.36 -40.88 -1.05
C GLY A 278 -10.10 -39.60 -0.23
N ALA A 279 -9.34 -38.66 -0.75
CA ALA A 279 -9.21 -37.35 -0.12
C ALA A 279 -10.50 -36.53 -0.22
N LEU A 280 -10.80 -35.76 0.83
CA LEU A 280 -11.94 -34.84 0.85
C LEU A 280 -11.43 -33.39 0.70
N LEU A 281 -11.67 -32.79 -0.46
CA LEU A 281 -11.27 -31.41 -0.72
C LEU A 281 -12.16 -30.44 0.05
N VAL A 282 -11.54 -29.52 0.78
CA VAL A 282 -12.20 -28.43 1.51
C VAL A 282 -12.13 -27.15 0.70
N SER A 283 -10.94 -26.80 0.20
CA SER A 283 -10.75 -25.64 -0.66
C SER A 283 -9.55 -25.81 -1.59
N VAL A 284 -9.58 -25.07 -2.70
CA VAL A 284 -8.46 -24.92 -3.63
C VAL A 284 -8.39 -23.46 -4.04
N SER A 285 -7.27 -22.80 -3.77
CA SER A 285 -7.05 -21.40 -4.10
C SER A 285 -5.59 -21.17 -4.52
N PRO A 286 -5.28 -20.11 -5.28
CA PRO A 286 -3.89 -19.68 -5.43
C PRO A 286 -3.23 -19.53 -4.06
N ALA A 287 -2.00 -20.06 -3.90
CA ALA A 287 -1.26 -19.97 -2.64
C ALA A 287 -0.82 -18.53 -2.36
N TYR A 288 -0.60 -17.77 -3.42
CA TYR A 288 -0.21 -16.36 -3.38
C TYR A 288 -1.11 -15.56 -4.31
N SER A 289 -1.29 -14.27 -4.01
CA SER A 289 -1.90 -13.34 -4.94
C SER A 289 -0.99 -13.13 -6.16
N SER A 290 -1.55 -12.66 -7.27
CA SER A 290 -0.76 -12.38 -8.49
C SER A 290 0.38 -11.38 -8.22
N LEU A 291 0.13 -10.35 -7.42
CA LEU A 291 1.14 -9.37 -7.04
C LEU A 291 2.20 -9.97 -6.10
N GLU A 292 1.78 -10.83 -5.16
CA GLU A 292 2.69 -11.49 -4.22
C GLU A 292 3.67 -12.42 -4.95
N GLU A 293 3.19 -13.19 -5.92
CA GLU A 293 4.04 -14.04 -6.76
C GLU A 293 5.08 -13.21 -7.51
N GLN A 294 4.66 -12.09 -8.13
CA GLN A 294 5.57 -11.20 -8.85
C GLN A 294 6.55 -10.49 -7.91
N PHE A 295 6.12 -10.19 -6.69
CA PHE A 295 6.99 -9.62 -5.65
C PHE A 295 8.09 -10.61 -5.26
N ARG A 296 7.75 -11.86 -4.99
CA ARG A 296 8.72 -12.92 -4.63
C ARG A 296 9.74 -13.14 -5.74
N GLN A 297 9.28 -13.17 -7.01
CA GLN A 297 10.19 -13.28 -8.17
C GLN A 297 11.11 -12.06 -8.30
N ALA A 298 10.66 -10.86 -7.97
CA ALA A 298 11.43 -9.63 -8.10
C ALA A 298 12.45 -9.43 -6.97
N VAL A 299 12.12 -9.84 -5.74
CA VAL A 299 12.95 -9.63 -4.54
C VAL A 299 13.83 -10.86 -4.22
N GLY A 300 13.49 -12.03 -4.78
CA GLY A 300 14.17 -13.30 -4.51
C GLY A 300 13.54 -14.07 -3.35
N GLU A 301 13.66 -15.41 -3.37
CA GLU A 301 13.05 -16.32 -2.36
C GLU A 301 13.71 -16.25 -0.96
N GLY A 302 14.47 -15.23 -0.66
CA GLY A 302 15.29 -15.12 0.55
C GLY A 302 15.14 -13.84 1.36
N ALA A 303 14.04 -13.09 1.20
CA ALA A 303 13.78 -11.89 2.01
C ALA A 303 12.71 -12.13 3.09
#